data_49c1962161185238f919b59c74eb6224
#
_entry.id   49c1962161185238f919b59c74eb6224
#
_cell.length_a   1.000
_cell.length_b   1.000
_cell.length_c   1.000
_cell.angle_alpha   90.00
_cell.angle_beta   90.00
_cell.angle_gamma   90.00
#
_symmetry.space_group_name_H-M   'P 1'
#
loop_
_entity.id
_entity.type
_entity.pdbx_description
1 polymer ?
#
loop_
_entity_poly.entity_id
_entity_poly.type
_entity_poly.pdbx_seq_one_letter_code
_entity_poly.pdbx_strand_id
1 'polypeptide(L)'
;RITEPTSGRGELFGRVGSLLEVGSGFHPELSGRENIFLNGSILGMSHREIARNFDEIVAFAEIEQFIDTPVKRYSSGMYVRLAFAVAAHLEPEILLVDEVLAVGDAAFQKKCLGKMNEVSKAGRTILFVSHNTAALLGLCNRGLLLERGN
;
A
#
# COMPACT_ATOMS: atom_id res chain seq x y z
N ARG A 1 -12.56 -4.20 11.34
CA ARG A 1 -13.69 -3.37 11.77
C ARG A 1 -13.31 -2.72 13.10
N ILE A 2 -13.05 -1.40 13.08
CA ILE A 2 -12.56 -0.67 14.27
C ILE A 2 -13.79 -0.17 15.08
N THR A 3 -14.80 0.36 14.40
CA THR A 3 -16.05 0.84 15.00
C THR A 3 -17.26 0.26 14.27
N GLU A 4 -18.36 0.10 14.98
CA GLU A 4 -19.63 -0.28 14.36
C GLU A 4 -20.39 0.96 13.89
N PRO A 5 -21.02 0.90 12.70
CA PRO A 5 -21.86 2.02 12.26
C PRO A 5 -23.07 2.16 13.18
N THR A 6 -23.45 3.40 13.48
CA THR A 6 -24.66 3.70 14.26
C THR A 6 -25.93 3.22 13.55
N SER A 7 -25.93 3.30 12.22
CA SER A 7 -27.01 2.82 11.36
C SER A 7 -26.49 2.63 9.93
N GLY A 8 -27.26 1.95 9.10
CA GLY A 8 -26.92 1.72 7.71
C GLY A 8 -26.21 0.40 7.44
N ARG A 9 -25.89 0.16 6.16
CA ARG A 9 -25.25 -1.05 5.64
C ARG A 9 -24.23 -0.69 4.56
N GLY A 10 -23.04 -1.29 4.63
CA GLY A 10 -22.03 -1.25 3.59
C GLY A 10 -21.88 -2.62 2.93
N GLU A 11 -21.88 -2.68 1.61
CA GLU A 11 -21.64 -3.89 0.83
C GLU A 11 -20.42 -3.72 -0.04
N LEU A 12 -19.51 -4.69 -0.01
CA LEU A 12 -18.29 -4.72 -0.80
C LEU A 12 -18.32 -5.92 -1.73
N PHE A 13 -18.08 -5.72 -3.02
CA PHE A 13 -18.05 -6.77 -4.03
C PHE A 13 -16.65 -6.89 -4.62
N GLY A 14 -15.89 -7.90 -4.18
CA GLY A 14 -14.52 -8.17 -4.60
C GLY A 14 -13.54 -8.26 -3.43
N ARG A 15 -12.27 -8.53 -3.75
CA ARG A 15 -11.18 -8.54 -2.75
C ARG A 15 -10.85 -7.12 -2.33
N VAL A 16 -10.72 -6.95 -1.03
CA VAL A 16 -10.32 -5.67 -0.44
C VAL A 16 -8.86 -5.76 -0.01
N GLY A 17 -8.01 -4.90 -0.55
CA GLY A 17 -6.66 -4.66 -0.07
C GLY A 17 -6.63 -3.39 0.78
N SER A 18 -5.86 -3.42 1.86
CA SER A 18 -5.74 -2.28 2.77
C SER A 18 -4.29 -1.86 2.89
N LEU A 19 -4.02 -0.58 2.67
CA LEU A 19 -2.73 0.05 2.93
C LEU A 19 -2.73 0.80 4.28
N LEU A 20 -3.65 0.48 5.19
CA LEU A 20 -3.76 1.16 6.49
C LEU A 20 -2.56 0.89 7.40
N GLU A 21 -1.92 -0.26 7.25
CA GLU A 21 -0.82 -0.70 8.11
C GLU A 21 0.39 -1.15 7.28
N VAL A 22 0.95 -0.23 6.49
CA VAL A 22 2.12 -0.52 5.65
C VAL A 22 3.31 -0.92 6.52
N GLY A 23 3.83 -2.14 6.29
CA GLY A 23 4.94 -2.71 7.05
C GLY A 23 4.54 -3.46 8.32
N SER A 24 3.27 -3.46 8.73
CA SER A 24 2.83 -4.39 9.76
C SER A 24 3.03 -5.82 9.25
N GLY A 25 3.67 -6.67 10.06
CA GLY A 25 3.97 -8.05 9.68
C GLY A 25 5.37 -8.29 9.11
N PHE A 26 6.23 -7.28 9.00
CA PHE A 26 7.64 -7.51 8.72
C PHE A 26 8.33 -8.16 9.93
N HIS A 27 9.07 -9.22 9.69
CA HIS A 27 9.87 -9.90 10.72
C HIS A 27 11.30 -9.35 10.70
N PRO A 28 11.81 -8.81 11.82
CA PRO A 28 13.09 -8.10 11.86
C PRO A 28 14.31 -8.98 11.50
N GLU A 29 14.25 -10.27 11.81
CA GLU A 29 15.34 -11.20 11.54
C GLU A 29 15.37 -11.74 10.11
N LEU A 30 14.27 -11.61 9.37
CA LEU A 30 14.17 -12.01 7.97
C LEU A 30 14.76 -10.95 7.05
N SER A 31 15.33 -11.40 5.93
CA SER A 31 15.79 -10.54 4.84
C SER A 31 14.63 -9.76 4.18
N GLY A 32 14.97 -8.75 3.38
CA GLY A 32 13.97 -8.06 2.56
C GLY A 32 13.23 -9.02 1.64
N ARG A 33 13.95 -9.96 1.02
CA ARG A 33 13.37 -11.01 0.17
C ARG A 33 12.31 -11.82 0.91
N GLU A 34 12.65 -12.36 2.06
CA GLU A 34 11.73 -13.17 2.86
C GLU A 34 10.53 -12.34 3.36
N ASN A 35 10.76 -11.09 3.72
CA ASN A 35 9.69 -10.18 4.13
C ASN A 35 8.74 -9.82 2.98
N ILE A 36 9.20 -9.73 1.73
CA ILE A 36 8.32 -9.57 0.56
C ILE A 36 7.33 -10.73 0.50
N PHE A 37 7.79 -11.98 0.63
CA PHE A 37 6.92 -13.15 0.60
C PHE A 37 5.99 -13.23 1.82
N LEU A 38 6.52 -12.96 3.01
CA LEU A 38 5.74 -12.95 4.24
C LEU A 38 4.63 -11.90 4.19
N ASN A 39 5.00 -10.65 3.94
CA ASN A 39 4.06 -9.54 3.94
C ASN A 39 3.06 -9.63 2.78
N GLY A 40 3.52 -9.99 1.57
CA GLY A 40 2.64 -10.22 0.44
C GLY A 40 1.57 -11.28 0.75
N SER A 41 1.95 -12.37 1.43
CA SER A 41 1.00 -13.41 1.86
C SER A 41 0.01 -12.90 2.91
N ILE A 42 0.47 -12.11 3.89
CA ILE A 42 -0.40 -11.46 4.89
C ILE A 42 -1.43 -10.53 4.21
N LEU A 43 -1.00 -9.81 3.18
CA LEU A 43 -1.86 -8.92 2.40
C LEU A 43 -2.77 -9.66 1.39
N GLY A 44 -2.69 -11.00 1.33
CA GLY A 44 -3.57 -11.83 0.53
C GLY A 44 -3.08 -12.13 -0.89
N MET A 45 -1.81 -11.87 -1.20
CA MET A 45 -1.19 -12.33 -2.45
C MET A 45 -0.87 -13.81 -2.39
N SER A 46 -1.11 -14.52 -3.48
CA SER A 46 -0.60 -15.88 -3.63
C SER A 46 0.93 -15.87 -3.84
N HIS A 47 1.59 -16.98 -3.50
CA HIS A 47 3.04 -17.11 -3.72
C HIS A 47 3.45 -16.89 -5.19
N ARG A 48 2.58 -17.28 -6.14
CA ARG A 48 2.81 -17.07 -7.58
C ARG A 48 2.73 -15.59 -7.97
N GLU A 49 1.79 -14.84 -7.40
CA GLU A 49 1.66 -13.39 -7.61
C GLU A 49 2.87 -12.66 -7.06
N ILE A 50 3.33 -13.02 -5.84
CA ILE A 50 4.52 -12.43 -5.24
C ILE A 50 5.76 -12.73 -6.10
N ALA A 51 5.96 -13.98 -6.52
CA ALA A 51 7.10 -14.37 -7.33
C ALA A 51 7.11 -13.67 -8.70
N ARG A 52 5.95 -13.49 -9.33
CA ARG A 52 5.81 -12.77 -10.60
C ARG A 52 6.19 -11.30 -10.49
N ASN A 53 5.81 -10.65 -9.39
CA ASN A 53 5.99 -9.22 -9.18
C ASN A 53 7.27 -8.90 -8.39
N PHE A 54 8.06 -9.92 -8.02
CA PHE A 54 9.20 -9.77 -7.10
C PHE A 54 10.22 -8.73 -7.57
N ASP A 55 10.67 -8.83 -8.82
CA ASP A 55 11.68 -7.92 -9.37
C ASP A 55 11.16 -6.49 -9.47
N GLU A 56 9.88 -6.31 -9.81
CA GLU A 56 9.23 -5.00 -9.84
C GLU A 56 9.10 -4.39 -8.44
N ILE A 57 8.76 -5.19 -7.43
CA ILE A 57 8.70 -4.77 -6.03
C ILE A 57 10.06 -4.27 -5.56
N VAL A 58 11.13 -5.05 -5.83
CA VAL A 58 12.50 -4.70 -5.44
C VAL A 58 12.97 -3.43 -6.13
N ALA A 59 12.77 -3.32 -7.44
CA ALA A 59 13.11 -2.14 -8.22
C ALA A 59 12.30 -0.90 -7.82
N PHE A 60 11.02 -1.09 -7.45
CA PHE A 60 10.18 0.00 -6.93
C PHE A 60 10.72 0.52 -5.60
N ALA A 61 11.14 -0.36 -4.69
CA ALA A 61 11.67 -0.01 -3.39
C ALA A 61 13.09 0.60 -3.44
N GLU A 62 13.84 0.37 -4.54
CA GLU A 62 15.23 0.83 -4.74
C GLU A 62 16.18 0.28 -3.66
N ILE A 63 16.06 -1.02 -3.35
CA ILE A 63 16.83 -1.70 -2.30
C ILE A 63 17.56 -2.96 -2.80
N GLU A 64 17.82 -3.07 -4.09
CA GLU A 64 18.39 -4.25 -4.73
C GLU A 64 19.67 -4.74 -4.01
N GLN A 65 20.53 -3.83 -3.62
CA GLN A 65 21.80 -4.14 -2.95
C GLN A 65 21.60 -4.71 -1.52
N PHE A 66 20.44 -4.49 -0.92
CA PHE A 66 20.15 -4.86 0.46
C PHE A 66 19.08 -5.94 0.59
N ILE A 67 18.60 -6.48 -0.53
CA ILE A 67 17.44 -7.39 -0.54
C ILE A 67 17.63 -8.64 0.31
N ASP A 68 18.87 -9.14 0.39
CA ASP A 68 19.24 -10.32 1.19
C ASP A 68 19.76 -9.96 2.60
N THR A 69 19.69 -8.69 3.00
CA THR A 69 20.04 -8.21 4.34
C THR A 69 18.80 -8.27 5.25
N PRO A 70 18.94 -8.74 6.53
CA PRO A 70 17.85 -8.67 7.50
C PRO A 70 17.30 -7.26 7.68
N VAL A 71 15.97 -7.11 7.71
CA VAL A 71 15.32 -5.78 7.73
C VAL A 71 15.57 -5.00 9.02
N LYS A 72 15.99 -5.64 10.10
CA LYS A 72 16.48 -4.94 11.31
C LYS A 72 17.68 -4.02 11.06
N ARG A 73 18.40 -4.22 9.95
CA ARG A 73 19.54 -3.39 9.53
C ARG A 73 19.14 -2.30 8.53
N TYR A 74 17.89 -2.25 8.13
CA TYR A 74 17.40 -1.23 7.21
C TYR A 74 17.29 0.12 7.92
N SER A 75 17.53 1.18 7.18
CA SER A 75 17.10 2.50 7.61
C SER A 75 15.56 2.56 7.65
N SER A 76 15.01 3.51 8.41
CA SER A 76 13.56 3.73 8.42
C SER A 76 13.00 3.98 7.01
N GLY A 77 13.74 4.71 6.16
CA GLY A 77 13.38 4.94 4.77
C GLY A 77 13.34 3.66 3.93
N MET A 78 14.36 2.80 4.05
CA MET A 78 14.39 1.50 3.33
C MET A 78 13.25 0.59 3.76
N TYR A 79 12.99 0.52 5.07
CA TYR A 79 11.90 -0.26 5.64
C TYR A 79 10.55 0.14 5.03
N VAL A 80 10.27 1.42 5.06
CA VAL A 80 9.01 1.97 4.59
C VAL A 80 8.87 1.85 3.06
N ARG A 81 9.96 2.08 2.31
CA ARG A 81 9.98 1.89 0.85
C ARG A 81 9.65 0.45 0.48
N LEU A 82 10.25 -0.54 1.15
CA LEU A 82 9.95 -1.96 0.90
C LEU A 82 8.51 -2.30 1.23
N ALA A 83 8.03 -1.89 2.39
CA ALA A 83 6.68 -2.16 2.83
C ALA A 83 5.63 -1.58 1.88
N PHE A 84 5.85 -0.33 1.44
CA PHE A 84 5.00 0.29 0.44
C PHE A 84 5.09 -0.38 -0.93
N ALA A 85 6.30 -0.79 -1.36
CA ALA A 85 6.48 -1.48 -2.63
C ALA A 85 5.66 -2.78 -2.70
N VAL A 86 5.68 -3.59 -1.64
CA VAL A 86 4.84 -4.80 -1.57
C VAL A 86 3.35 -4.44 -1.69
N ALA A 87 2.92 -3.46 -0.90
CA ALA A 87 1.52 -3.03 -0.85
C ALA A 87 1.04 -2.40 -2.17
N ALA A 88 1.90 -1.66 -2.88
CA ALA A 88 1.59 -1.02 -4.16
C ALA A 88 1.45 -2.03 -5.33
N HIS A 89 1.96 -3.25 -5.16
CA HIS A 89 1.85 -4.33 -6.13
C HIS A 89 0.73 -5.33 -5.79
N LEU A 90 -0.09 -5.01 -4.77
CA LEU A 90 -1.37 -5.69 -4.59
C LEU A 90 -2.29 -5.39 -5.77
N GLU A 91 -3.01 -6.41 -6.18
CA GLU A 91 -4.00 -6.30 -7.26
C GLU A 91 -5.43 -6.62 -6.77
N PRO A 92 -5.95 -5.93 -5.73
CA PRO A 92 -7.32 -6.10 -5.29
C PRO A 92 -8.27 -5.35 -6.21
N GLU A 93 -9.54 -5.73 -6.22
CA GLU A 93 -10.60 -4.97 -6.89
C GLU A 93 -10.93 -3.68 -6.16
N ILE A 94 -10.75 -3.66 -4.83
CA ILE A 94 -11.00 -2.49 -3.96
C ILE A 94 -9.76 -2.25 -3.12
N LEU A 95 -9.18 -1.05 -3.20
CA LEU A 95 -8.01 -0.64 -2.44
C LEU A 95 -8.38 0.46 -1.44
N LEU A 96 -8.09 0.21 -0.17
CA LEU A 96 -8.22 1.20 0.91
C LEU A 96 -6.86 1.84 1.18
N VAL A 97 -6.77 3.14 1.06
CA VAL A 97 -5.54 3.90 1.27
C VAL A 97 -5.80 4.99 2.31
N ASP A 98 -5.05 4.98 3.40
CA ASP A 98 -5.17 5.96 4.49
C ASP A 98 -3.84 6.67 4.69
N GLU A 99 -3.77 7.96 4.39
CA GLU A 99 -2.63 8.89 4.60
C GLU A 99 -1.21 8.37 4.27
N VAL A 100 -1.06 7.07 3.97
CA VAL A 100 0.21 6.33 3.86
C VAL A 100 1.08 6.83 2.68
N LEU A 101 0.53 7.64 1.78
CA LEU A 101 1.28 8.18 0.63
C LEU A 101 2.27 9.29 1.00
N ALA A 102 2.26 9.77 2.26
CA ALA A 102 3.22 10.77 2.75
C ALA A 102 4.56 10.16 3.19
N VAL A 103 4.89 8.96 2.74
CA VAL A 103 6.03 8.17 3.19
C VAL A 103 7.24 8.32 2.26
N GLY A 104 8.44 8.37 2.86
CA GLY A 104 9.69 8.52 2.12
C GLY A 104 9.97 9.97 1.71
N ASP A 105 10.90 10.14 0.77
CA ASP A 105 11.20 11.44 0.19
C ASP A 105 10.21 11.85 -0.93
N ALA A 106 10.31 13.10 -1.38
CA ALA A 106 9.40 13.64 -2.38
C ALA A 106 9.42 12.86 -3.72
N ALA A 107 10.57 12.28 -4.10
CA ALA A 107 10.71 11.50 -5.31
C ALA A 107 9.95 10.16 -5.18
N PHE A 108 10.08 9.49 -4.03
CA PHE A 108 9.38 8.26 -3.75
C PHE A 108 7.86 8.47 -3.61
N GLN A 109 7.44 9.57 -2.95
CA GLN A 109 6.02 9.96 -2.88
C GLN A 109 5.41 10.12 -4.27
N LYS A 110 6.12 10.81 -5.19
CA LYS A 110 5.67 10.96 -6.59
C LYS A 110 5.55 9.61 -7.30
N LYS A 111 6.47 8.68 -7.04
CA LYS A 111 6.45 7.31 -7.56
C LYS A 111 5.23 6.54 -7.04
N CYS A 112 4.93 6.67 -5.74
CA CYS A 112 3.74 6.08 -5.12
C CYS A 112 2.43 6.60 -5.72
N LEU A 113 2.31 7.92 -5.89
CA LEU A 113 1.15 8.55 -6.53
C LEU A 113 0.99 8.09 -7.99
N GLY A 114 2.09 7.95 -8.73
CA GLY A 114 2.09 7.41 -10.08
C GLY A 114 1.52 6.01 -10.15
N LYS A 115 1.97 5.12 -9.26
CA LYS A 115 1.47 3.74 -9.17
C LYS A 115 -0.02 3.67 -8.82
N MET A 116 -0.48 4.52 -7.87
CA MET A 116 -1.91 4.59 -7.54
C MET A 116 -2.75 5.05 -8.72
N ASN A 117 -2.25 5.99 -9.53
CA ASN A 117 -2.94 6.44 -10.73
C ASN A 117 -3.04 5.33 -11.80
N GLU A 118 -2.01 4.49 -11.95
CA GLU A 118 -2.05 3.31 -12.82
C GLU A 118 -3.12 2.32 -12.35
N VAL A 119 -3.17 2.03 -11.05
CA VAL A 119 -4.17 1.15 -10.43
C VAL A 119 -5.59 1.68 -10.66
N SER A 120 -5.80 2.99 -10.51
CA SER A 120 -7.09 3.64 -10.78
C SER A 120 -7.50 3.53 -12.25
N LYS A 121 -6.57 3.76 -13.18
CA LYS A 121 -6.82 3.63 -14.63
C LYS A 121 -7.11 2.20 -15.08
N ALA A 122 -6.65 1.21 -14.33
CA ALA A 122 -6.97 -0.20 -14.56
C ALA A 122 -8.40 -0.59 -14.14
N GLY A 123 -9.25 0.40 -13.79
CA GLY A 123 -10.67 0.20 -13.47
C GLY A 123 -10.93 -0.32 -12.04
N ARG A 124 -9.95 -0.23 -11.15
CA ARG A 124 -10.09 -0.65 -9.74
C ARG A 124 -10.69 0.46 -8.89
N THR A 125 -11.41 0.10 -7.86
CA THR A 125 -11.97 1.07 -6.90
C THR A 125 -10.95 1.43 -5.85
N ILE A 126 -10.61 2.71 -5.72
CA ILE A 126 -9.72 3.22 -4.67
C ILE A 126 -10.54 4.09 -3.72
N LEU A 127 -10.54 3.73 -2.43
CA LEU A 127 -11.03 4.58 -1.34
C LEU A 127 -9.82 5.23 -0.69
N PHE A 128 -9.65 6.51 -0.92
CA PHE A 128 -8.50 7.27 -0.45
C PHE A 128 -8.90 8.26 0.64
N VAL A 129 -8.34 8.08 1.83
CA VAL A 129 -8.51 9.00 2.96
C VAL A 129 -7.24 9.84 3.08
N SER A 130 -7.37 11.15 3.01
CA SER A 130 -6.24 12.06 3.17
C SER A 130 -6.69 13.46 3.57
N HIS A 131 -5.86 14.16 4.31
CA HIS A 131 -6.00 15.60 4.53
C HIS A 131 -5.26 16.43 3.45
N ASN A 132 -4.52 15.82 2.55
CA ASN A 132 -3.83 16.48 1.44
C ASN A 132 -4.78 16.68 0.26
N THR A 133 -5.39 17.86 0.18
CA THR A 133 -6.35 18.22 -0.88
C THR A 133 -5.75 18.11 -2.29
N ALA A 134 -4.47 18.41 -2.47
CA ALA A 134 -3.83 18.30 -3.78
C ALA A 134 -3.72 16.83 -4.26
N ALA A 135 -3.42 15.90 -3.35
CA ALA A 135 -3.41 14.47 -3.64
C ALA A 135 -4.83 13.96 -3.96
N LEU A 136 -5.84 14.40 -3.20
CA LEU A 136 -7.24 14.05 -3.45
C LEU A 136 -7.70 14.51 -4.84
N LEU A 137 -7.44 15.75 -5.21
CA LEU A 137 -7.82 16.30 -6.50
C LEU A 137 -7.08 15.65 -7.68
N GLY A 138 -5.85 15.15 -7.45
CA GLY A 138 -5.06 14.47 -8.47
C GLY A 138 -5.41 13.01 -8.71
N LEU A 139 -5.99 12.32 -7.70
CA LEU A 139 -6.26 10.89 -7.74
C LEU A 139 -7.74 10.52 -7.78
N CYS A 140 -8.60 11.37 -7.23
CA CYS A 140 -10.01 11.03 -7.01
C CYS A 140 -10.93 11.77 -7.99
N ASN A 141 -11.88 11.04 -8.56
CA ASN A 141 -12.94 11.60 -9.41
C ASN A 141 -14.16 12.05 -8.59
N ARG A 142 -14.25 11.59 -7.35
CA ARG A 142 -15.34 11.91 -6.40
C ARG A 142 -14.74 12.13 -5.03
N GLY A 143 -15.27 13.08 -4.28
CA GLY A 143 -14.87 13.36 -2.91
C GLY A 143 -16.08 13.35 -1.97
N LEU A 144 -15.85 12.89 -0.75
CA LEU A 144 -16.78 13.00 0.38
C LEU A 144 -16.09 13.84 1.45
N LEU A 145 -16.73 14.90 1.88
CA LEU A 145 -16.31 15.68 3.04
C LEU A 145 -17.13 15.23 4.24
N LEU A 146 -16.45 14.76 5.27
CA LEU A 146 -17.10 14.39 6.54
C LEU A 146 -16.88 15.52 7.54
N GLU A 147 -17.95 16.12 8.00
CA GLU A 147 -17.93 17.15 9.03
C GLU A 147 -18.74 16.69 10.24
N ARG A 148 -18.06 16.52 11.41
CA ARG A 148 -18.64 16.08 12.68
C ARG A 148 -19.47 14.79 12.59
N GLY A 149 -19.07 13.88 11.70
CA GLY A 149 -19.71 12.58 11.51
C GLY A 149 -20.88 12.57 10.51
N ASN A 150 -21.10 13.68 9.79
CA ASN A 150 -22.09 13.80 8.72
C ASN A 150 -21.43 14.12 7.39
#